data_cc6cc58fe8e334e6c04190763891906a
#
_entry.id   cc6cc58fe8e334e6c04190763891906a
#
_cell.length_a   1.000
_cell.length_b   1.000
_cell.length_c   1.000
_cell.angle_alpha   90.00
_cell.angle_beta   90.00
_cell.angle_gamma   90.00
#
_symmetry.space_group_name_H-M   'P 1'
#
loop_
_entity.id
_entity.type
_entity.pdbx_description
1 polymer ?
#
loop_
_entity_poly.entity_id
_entity_poly.type
_entity_poly.pdbx_seq_one_letter_code
_entity_poly.pdbx_strand_id
1 'polypeptide(L)'
;MIDLDGTLLDTIPDLAAAANGMLAEMGRPALPEATIRNFVGKGINNLIERTLTNSMEGKPNADLFQQALPIYERNYRAVNGKHTTIYPGVQEGLDVLQAQGYPLACVTNKSERFTLPLLDYVKFSSYFKCVVAGDTLPQKKPDPEPLLHACKQLGVVPREMLMIGDSMNDAQAARAAGCPVFCVTYGYNEGHDVHTLDCDALVASLVEATQLISKRN
;
A
#
# COMPACT_ATOMS: atom_id res chain seq x y z
N MET A 1 -9.61 8.45 -0.90
CA MET A 1 -9.01 7.10 -0.91
C MET A 1 -7.60 7.19 -0.37
N ILE A 2 -7.16 6.22 0.40
CA ILE A 2 -5.82 6.24 1.00
C ILE A 2 -5.21 4.85 0.83
N ASP A 3 -3.94 4.79 0.39
CA ASP A 3 -3.17 3.55 0.37
C ASP A 3 -2.74 3.13 1.79
N LEU A 4 -2.29 1.91 1.96
CA LEU A 4 -1.95 1.32 3.24
C LEU A 4 -0.43 1.27 3.46
N ASP A 5 0.25 0.38 2.72
CA ASP A 5 1.69 0.12 2.89
C ASP A 5 2.52 1.30 2.34
N GLY A 6 3.28 1.98 3.19
CA GLY A 6 4.06 3.17 2.81
C GLY A 6 3.31 4.50 2.94
N THR A 7 1.99 4.46 3.12
CA THR A 7 1.16 5.68 3.26
C THR A 7 0.59 5.83 4.66
N LEU A 8 -0.20 4.88 5.13
CA LEU A 8 -0.71 4.86 6.49
C LEU A 8 0.27 4.20 7.45
N LEU A 9 0.92 3.13 7.00
CA LEU A 9 1.72 2.24 7.84
C LEU A 9 3.10 1.97 7.22
N ASP A 10 4.14 2.00 8.05
CA ASP A 10 5.43 1.39 7.71
C ASP A 10 5.35 -0.10 8.02
N THR A 11 5.13 -0.89 6.98
CA THR A 11 4.98 -2.35 7.05
C THR A 11 6.25 -3.10 6.63
N ILE A 12 7.31 -2.38 6.25
CA ILE A 12 8.56 -2.99 5.77
C ILE A 12 9.17 -3.97 6.77
N PRO A 13 9.23 -3.69 8.09
CA PRO A 13 9.82 -4.64 9.02
C PRO A 13 9.14 -6.01 9.00
N ASP A 14 7.81 -6.06 8.92
CA ASP A 14 7.05 -7.31 8.87
C ASP A 14 7.19 -8.00 7.51
N LEU A 15 7.14 -7.25 6.40
CA LEU A 15 7.33 -7.78 5.05
C LEU A 15 8.74 -8.37 4.88
N ALA A 16 9.76 -7.69 5.39
CA ALA A 16 11.14 -8.14 5.35
C ALA A 16 11.37 -9.38 6.24
N ALA A 17 10.78 -9.41 7.43
CA ALA A 17 10.84 -10.58 8.30
C ALA A 17 10.22 -11.81 7.63
N ALA A 18 9.07 -11.67 6.99
CA ALA A 18 8.42 -12.75 6.27
C ALA A 18 9.22 -13.21 5.04
N ALA A 19 9.79 -12.28 4.27
CA ALA A 19 10.61 -12.59 3.11
C ALA A 19 11.90 -13.33 3.50
N ASN A 20 12.56 -12.86 4.54
CA ASN A 20 13.77 -13.52 5.05
C ASN A 20 13.47 -14.85 5.74
N GLY A 21 12.32 -14.98 6.42
CA GLY A 21 11.85 -16.26 6.94
C GLY A 21 11.64 -17.29 5.81
N MET A 22 11.01 -16.88 4.72
CA MET A 22 10.87 -17.71 3.52
C MET A 22 12.24 -18.11 2.94
N LEU A 23 13.16 -17.16 2.76
CA LEU A 23 14.50 -17.46 2.25
C LEU A 23 15.24 -18.45 3.15
N ALA A 24 15.20 -18.28 4.47
CA ALA A 24 15.84 -19.16 5.43
C ALA A 24 15.32 -20.61 5.35
N GLU A 25 13.99 -20.78 5.29
CA GLU A 25 13.38 -22.11 5.15
C GLU A 25 13.71 -22.78 3.81
N MET A 26 13.99 -21.99 2.78
CA MET A 26 14.43 -22.48 1.46
C MET A 26 15.95 -22.62 1.34
N GLY A 27 16.72 -22.46 2.45
CA GLY A 27 18.17 -22.58 2.46
C GLY A 27 18.90 -21.48 1.70
N ARG A 28 18.30 -20.30 1.57
CA ARG A 28 18.82 -19.15 0.82
C ARG A 28 19.30 -18.05 1.78
N PRO A 29 20.31 -17.24 1.37
CA PRO A 29 20.77 -16.12 2.18
C PRO A 29 19.68 -15.06 2.35
N ALA A 30 19.65 -14.43 3.54
CA ALA A 30 18.78 -13.30 3.80
C ALA A 30 19.16 -12.07 2.96
N LEU A 31 18.18 -11.24 2.66
CA LEU A 31 18.38 -9.95 1.98
C LEU A 31 18.28 -8.80 3.00
N PRO A 32 19.06 -7.71 2.77
CA PRO A 32 18.91 -6.50 3.56
C PRO A 32 17.47 -5.96 3.48
N GLU A 33 16.97 -5.41 4.58
CA GLU A 33 15.64 -4.79 4.63
C GLU A 33 15.47 -3.68 3.58
N ALA A 34 16.50 -2.85 3.37
CA ALA A 34 16.51 -1.80 2.34
C ALA A 34 16.31 -2.36 0.91
N THR A 35 16.81 -3.57 0.63
CA THR A 35 16.58 -4.23 -0.65
C THR A 35 15.11 -4.67 -0.77
N ILE A 36 14.58 -5.29 0.28
CA ILE A 36 13.18 -5.75 0.30
C ILE A 36 12.22 -4.57 0.22
N ARG A 37 12.55 -3.43 0.85
CA ARG A 37 11.79 -2.18 0.75
C ARG A 37 11.55 -1.76 -0.71
N ASN A 38 12.57 -1.84 -1.55
CA ASN A 38 12.46 -1.50 -2.98
C ASN A 38 11.60 -2.52 -3.77
N PHE A 39 11.40 -3.72 -3.25
CA PHE A 39 10.59 -4.75 -3.90
C PHE A 39 9.09 -4.61 -3.64
N VAL A 40 8.70 -3.78 -2.66
CA VAL A 40 7.31 -3.60 -2.25
C VAL A 40 6.57 -2.63 -3.19
N GLY A 41 5.26 -2.86 -3.39
CA GLY A 41 4.36 -1.97 -4.14
C GLY A 41 3.40 -2.69 -5.10
N LYS A 42 3.77 -3.87 -5.63
CA LYS A 42 2.96 -4.62 -6.61
C LYS A 42 2.29 -5.88 -6.06
N GLY A 43 2.19 -5.97 -4.73
CA GLY A 43 1.59 -7.09 -4.03
C GLY A 43 2.54 -8.26 -3.79
N ILE A 44 2.01 -9.24 -3.07
CA ILE A 44 2.79 -10.35 -2.47
C ILE A 44 3.50 -11.23 -3.50
N ASN A 45 2.85 -11.54 -4.63
CA ASN A 45 3.45 -12.41 -5.65
C ASN A 45 4.72 -11.76 -6.24
N ASN A 46 4.62 -10.47 -6.55
CA ASN A 46 5.75 -9.72 -7.08
C ASN A 46 6.88 -9.57 -6.05
N LEU A 47 6.55 -9.34 -4.78
CA LEU A 47 7.54 -9.31 -3.71
C LEU A 47 8.28 -10.64 -3.57
N ILE A 48 7.58 -11.79 -3.64
CA ILE A 48 8.20 -13.12 -3.59
C ILE A 48 9.12 -13.33 -4.80
N GLU A 49 8.66 -13.01 -6.01
CA GLU A 49 9.46 -13.15 -7.24
C GLU A 49 10.77 -12.36 -7.14
N ARG A 50 10.67 -11.09 -6.77
CA ARG A 50 11.83 -10.19 -6.59
C ARG A 50 12.77 -10.68 -5.48
N THR A 51 12.21 -11.17 -4.37
CA THR A 51 12.99 -11.72 -3.25
C THR A 51 13.75 -12.98 -3.68
N LEU A 52 13.11 -13.91 -4.39
CA LEU A 52 13.74 -15.16 -4.84
C LEU A 52 14.87 -14.93 -5.85
N THR A 53 14.74 -13.91 -6.66
CA THR A 53 15.71 -13.59 -7.73
C THR A 53 16.69 -12.49 -7.35
N ASN A 54 16.45 -11.81 -6.22
CA ASN A 54 17.16 -10.60 -5.80
C ASN A 54 17.24 -9.56 -6.95
N SER A 55 16.10 -9.36 -7.66
CA SER A 55 16.05 -8.49 -8.83
C SER A 55 14.66 -7.87 -8.98
N MET A 56 14.58 -6.60 -9.43
CA MET A 56 13.32 -5.88 -9.68
C MET A 56 12.46 -6.54 -10.77
N GLU A 57 13.09 -7.08 -11.80
CA GLU A 57 12.42 -7.67 -12.97
C GLU A 57 12.59 -9.20 -13.04
N GLY A 58 13.22 -9.78 -12.02
CA GLY A 58 13.51 -11.20 -12.00
C GLY A 58 12.24 -12.06 -11.88
N LYS A 59 12.21 -13.16 -12.62
CA LYS A 59 11.14 -14.16 -12.54
C LYS A 59 11.73 -15.51 -12.19
N PRO A 60 11.38 -16.10 -11.03
CA PRO A 60 11.77 -17.47 -10.71
C PRO A 60 11.03 -18.46 -11.63
N ASN A 61 11.50 -19.69 -11.73
CA ASN A 61 10.68 -20.73 -12.37
C ASN A 61 9.42 -21.01 -11.53
N ALA A 62 8.40 -21.58 -12.20
CA ALA A 62 7.09 -21.77 -11.59
C ALA A 62 7.13 -22.67 -10.33
N ASP A 63 7.93 -23.75 -10.36
CA ASP A 63 8.04 -24.68 -9.24
C ASP A 63 8.62 -24.01 -8.00
N LEU A 64 9.67 -23.20 -8.18
CA LEU A 64 10.28 -22.44 -7.09
C LEU A 64 9.30 -21.44 -6.48
N PHE A 65 8.54 -20.74 -7.31
CA PHE A 65 7.52 -19.81 -6.84
C PHE A 65 6.40 -20.53 -6.06
N GLN A 66 5.90 -21.66 -6.59
CA GLN A 66 4.85 -22.45 -5.93
C GLN A 66 5.29 -23.02 -4.58
N GLN A 67 6.56 -23.34 -4.41
CA GLN A 67 7.12 -23.74 -3.12
C GLN A 67 7.24 -22.54 -2.15
N ALA A 68 7.68 -21.40 -2.64
CA ALA A 68 7.93 -20.20 -1.83
C ALA A 68 6.64 -19.54 -1.30
N LEU A 69 5.59 -19.48 -2.12
CA LEU A 69 4.36 -18.77 -1.79
C LEU A 69 3.74 -19.21 -0.44
N PRO A 70 3.45 -20.49 -0.18
CA PRO A 70 2.87 -20.89 1.10
C PRO A 70 3.81 -20.67 2.29
N ILE A 71 5.13 -20.73 2.08
CA ILE A 71 6.12 -20.45 3.11
C ILE A 71 6.07 -18.97 3.48
N TYR A 72 6.13 -18.08 2.49
CA TYR A 72 6.02 -16.65 2.71
C TYR A 72 4.71 -16.29 3.43
N GLU A 73 3.58 -16.79 2.96
CA GLU A 73 2.27 -16.49 3.54
C GLU A 73 2.14 -16.92 4.99
N ARG A 74 2.69 -18.09 5.33
CA ARG A 74 2.73 -18.57 6.72
C ARG A 74 3.59 -17.65 7.59
N ASN A 75 4.78 -17.28 7.12
CA ASN A 75 5.67 -16.36 7.83
C ASN A 75 5.00 -14.99 7.98
N TYR A 76 4.40 -14.46 6.91
CA TYR A 76 3.78 -13.15 6.97
C TYR A 76 2.56 -13.13 7.89
N ARG A 77 1.73 -14.16 7.89
CA ARG A 77 0.61 -14.30 8.84
C ARG A 77 1.08 -14.28 10.30
N ALA A 78 2.25 -14.83 10.57
CA ALA A 78 2.80 -14.86 11.92
C ALA A 78 3.31 -13.50 12.43
N VAL A 79 3.66 -12.56 11.52
CA VAL A 79 4.29 -11.27 11.88
C VAL A 79 3.44 -10.05 11.49
N ASN A 80 2.45 -10.17 10.64
CA ASN A 80 1.65 -9.06 10.12
C ASN A 80 1.07 -8.18 11.25
N GLY A 81 1.56 -6.97 11.34
CA GLY A 81 1.23 -5.98 12.37
C GLY A 81 2.20 -5.92 13.56
N LYS A 82 3.08 -6.92 13.77
CA LYS A 82 3.93 -6.98 14.99
C LYS A 82 5.00 -5.91 15.07
N HIS A 83 5.60 -5.57 13.94
CA HIS A 83 6.66 -4.56 13.82
C HIS A 83 6.24 -3.39 12.94
N THR A 84 5.03 -3.45 12.41
CA THR A 84 4.40 -2.35 11.68
C THR A 84 4.23 -1.15 12.58
N THR A 85 4.54 0.04 12.07
CA THR A 85 4.32 1.31 12.77
C THR A 85 3.40 2.24 11.98
N ILE A 86 2.66 3.08 12.71
CA ILE A 86 1.83 4.12 12.10
C ILE A 86 2.73 5.31 11.80
N TYR A 87 2.68 5.85 10.57
CA TYR A 87 3.45 7.05 10.24
C TYR A 87 2.96 8.26 11.06
N PRO A 88 3.88 9.20 11.41
CA PRO A 88 3.52 10.41 12.14
C PRO A 88 2.42 11.22 11.44
N GLY A 89 1.42 11.66 12.21
CA GLY A 89 0.30 12.45 11.71
C GLY A 89 -0.81 11.65 10.99
N VAL A 90 -0.68 10.34 10.86
CA VAL A 90 -1.70 9.51 10.20
C VAL A 90 -2.95 9.40 11.05
N GLN A 91 -2.83 9.04 12.32
CA GLN A 91 -3.98 8.94 13.23
C GLN A 91 -4.74 10.27 13.29
N GLU A 92 -4.02 11.36 13.51
CA GLU A 92 -4.58 12.71 13.58
C GLU A 92 -5.26 13.13 12.26
N GLY A 93 -4.62 12.84 11.13
CA GLY A 93 -5.20 13.11 9.81
C GLY A 93 -6.49 12.32 9.54
N LEU A 94 -6.54 11.04 9.94
CA LEU A 94 -7.75 10.22 9.83
C LEU A 94 -8.88 10.78 10.72
N ASP A 95 -8.56 11.19 11.95
CA ASP A 95 -9.52 11.79 12.88
C ASP A 95 -10.12 13.09 12.30
N VAL A 96 -9.27 13.94 11.71
CA VAL A 96 -9.72 15.20 11.05
C VAL A 96 -10.63 14.91 9.87
N LEU A 97 -10.25 13.98 8.98
CA LEU A 97 -11.08 13.63 7.81
C LEU A 97 -12.43 13.04 8.24
N GLN A 98 -12.45 12.18 9.24
CA GLN A 98 -13.67 11.60 9.78
C GLN A 98 -14.58 12.66 10.43
N ALA A 99 -14.01 13.58 11.24
CA ALA A 99 -14.74 14.66 11.88
C ALA A 99 -15.34 15.64 10.86
N GLN A 100 -14.70 15.83 9.70
CA GLN A 100 -15.20 16.61 8.58
C GLN A 100 -16.25 15.86 7.74
N GLY A 101 -16.56 14.62 8.07
CA GLY A 101 -17.60 13.83 7.39
C GLY A 101 -17.19 13.24 6.04
N TYR A 102 -15.90 13.25 5.68
CA TYR A 102 -15.44 12.63 4.44
C TYR A 102 -15.61 11.10 4.49
N PRO A 103 -16.23 10.48 3.46
CA PRO A 103 -16.24 9.03 3.34
C PRO A 103 -14.85 8.54 2.92
N LEU A 104 -14.23 7.67 3.74
CA LEU A 104 -12.89 7.14 3.47
C LEU A 104 -12.95 5.74 2.88
N ALA A 105 -12.05 5.46 1.95
CA ALA A 105 -11.76 4.12 1.44
C ALA A 105 -10.27 3.81 1.56
N CYS A 106 -9.92 2.59 1.98
CA CYS A 106 -8.56 2.06 1.85
C CYS A 106 -8.45 1.34 0.50
N VAL A 107 -7.49 1.74 -0.35
CA VAL A 107 -7.27 1.13 -1.68
C VAL A 107 -5.81 0.71 -1.80
N THR A 108 -5.55 -0.59 -1.69
CA THR A 108 -4.19 -1.13 -1.57
C THR A 108 -3.93 -2.31 -2.50
N ASN A 109 -2.67 -2.51 -2.90
CA ASN A 109 -2.24 -3.71 -3.63
C ASN A 109 -1.99 -4.93 -2.73
N LYS A 110 -2.08 -4.75 -1.40
CA LYS A 110 -2.02 -5.80 -0.41
C LYS A 110 -3.27 -6.68 -0.46
N SER A 111 -3.14 -8.00 -0.37
CA SER A 111 -4.30 -8.90 -0.39
C SER A 111 -5.19 -8.75 0.85
N GLU A 112 -6.49 -8.96 0.67
CA GLU A 112 -7.53 -8.76 1.69
C GLU A 112 -7.25 -9.53 2.98
N ARG A 113 -6.83 -10.79 2.87
CA ARG A 113 -6.49 -11.65 4.02
C ARG A 113 -5.39 -11.12 4.94
N PHE A 114 -4.58 -10.16 4.47
CA PHE A 114 -3.55 -9.47 5.27
C PHE A 114 -3.94 -8.02 5.57
N THR A 115 -4.76 -7.41 4.72
CA THR A 115 -5.22 -6.03 4.88
C THR A 115 -6.20 -5.90 6.05
N LEU A 116 -7.25 -6.71 6.06
CA LEU A 116 -8.30 -6.59 7.10
C LEU A 116 -7.76 -6.86 8.51
N PRO A 117 -7.01 -7.96 8.78
CA PRO A 117 -6.44 -8.18 10.10
C PRO A 117 -5.45 -7.08 10.53
N LEU A 118 -4.72 -6.48 9.58
CA LEU A 118 -3.79 -5.39 9.89
C LEU A 118 -4.53 -4.11 10.27
N LEU A 119 -5.57 -3.73 9.51
CA LEU A 119 -6.43 -2.59 9.85
C LEU A 119 -7.09 -2.75 11.22
N ASP A 120 -7.54 -3.96 11.55
CA ASP A 120 -8.11 -4.28 12.88
C ASP A 120 -7.05 -4.17 13.98
N TYR A 121 -5.85 -4.69 13.74
CA TYR A 121 -4.74 -4.65 14.69
C TYR A 121 -4.34 -3.22 15.06
N VAL A 122 -4.24 -2.33 14.05
CA VAL A 122 -3.92 -0.91 14.26
C VAL A 122 -5.15 -0.06 14.60
N LYS A 123 -6.36 -0.67 14.69
CA LYS A 123 -7.64 -0.03 15.01
C LYS A 123 -8.10 1.00 13.99
N PHE A 124 -7.77 0.78 12.72
CA PHE A 124 -8.16 1.69 11.62
C PHE A 124 -9.40 1.24 10.85
N SER A 125 -9.91 0.04 11.09
CA SER A 125 -11.07 -0.51 10.36
C SER A 125 -12.29 0.40 10.38
N SER A 126 -12.56 1.08 11.51
CA SER A 126 -13.73 1.97 11.66
C SER A 126 -13.65 3.27 10.87
N TYR A 127 -12.50 3.67 10.37
CA TYR A 127 -12.37 4.87 9.53
C TYR A 127 -12.87 4.63 8.10
N PHE A 128 -12.74 3.40 7.59
CA PHE A 128 -12.98 3.11 6.19
C PHE A 128 -14.38 2.54 5.95
N LYS A 129 -15.15 3.19 5.08
CA LYS A 129 -16.45 2.69 4.62
C LYS A 129 -16.32 1.56 3.62
N CYS A 130 -15.21 1.50 2.89
CA CYS A 130 -14.86 0.35 2.06
C CYS A 130 -13.35 0.13 2.02
N VAL A 131 -12.96 -1.11 1.79
CA VAL A 131 -11.58 -1.55 1.58
C VAL A 131 -11.53 -2.25 0.24
N VAL A 132 -10.67 -1.76 -0.64
CA VAL A 132 -10.36 -2.38 -1.94
C VAL A 132 -8.95 -2.92 -1.85
N ALA A 133 -8.85 -4.22 -1.62
CA ALA A 133 -7.59 -4.93 -1.48
C ALA A 133 -7.06 -5.41 -2.84
N GLY A 134 -5.83 -5.87 -2.87
CA GLY A 134 -5.15 -6.29 -4.10
C GLY A 134 -5.73 -7.53 -4.79
N ASP A 135 -6.67 -8.21 -4.20
CA ASP A 135 -7.40 -9.36 -4.73
C ASP A 135 -8.93 -9.19 -4.69
N THR A 136 -9.42 -7.99 -4.38
CA THR A 136 -10.85 -7.65 -4.48
C THR A 136 -11.32 -7.64 -5.95
N LEU A 137 -10.45 -7.24 -6.87
CA LEU A 137 -10.70 -7.14 -8.30
C LEU A 137 -9.59 -7.87 -9.07
N PRO A 138 -9.83 -8.23 -10.36
CA PRO A 138 -8.77 -8.81 -11.19
C PRO A 138 -7.57 -7.88 -11.37
N GLN A 139 -7.82 -6.58 -11.43
CA GLN A 139 -6.80 -5.55 -11.64
C GLN A 139 -6.36 -4.92 -10.31
N LYS A 140 -5.12 -4.41 -10.31
CA LYS A 140 -4.47 -3.72 -9.19
C LYS A 140 -3.93 -2.37 -9.66
N LYS A 141 -3.67 -1.45 -8.72
CA LYS A 141 -2.90 -0.23 -9.05
C LYS A 141 -1.57 -0.63 -9.72
N PRO A 142 -1.16 -0.03 -10.84
CA PRO A 142 -1.59 1.27 -11.40
C PRO A 142 -2.83 1.25 -12.30
N ASP A 143 -3.55 0.12 -12.46
CA ASP A 143 -4.82 0.12 -13.16
C ASP A 143 -5.84 1.00 -12.42
N PRO A 144 -6.70 1.79 -13.11
CA PRO A 144 -7.69 2.64 -12.48
C PRO A 144 -8.87 1.89 -11.84
N GLU A 145 -9.09 0.63 -12.18
CA GLU A 145 -10.28 -0.13 -11.76
C GLU A 145 -10.49 -0.15 -10.23
N PRO A 146 -9.47 -0.35 -9.37
CA PRO A 146 -9.64 -0.29 -7.92
C PRO A 146 -10.17 1.06 -7.41
N LEU A 147 -9.71 2.16 -8.01
CA LEU A 147 -10.15 3.51 -7.62
C LEU A 147 -11.58 3.79 -8.09
N LEU A 148 -11.89 3.41 -9.33
CA LEU A 148 -13.25 3.54 -9.88
C LEU A 148 -14.26 2.69 -9.10
N HIS A 149 -13.84 1.49 -8.66
CA HIS A 149 -14.65 0.65 -7.79
C HIS A 149 -14.93 1.32 -6.44
N ALA A 150 -13.91 1.89 -5.79
CA ALA A 150 -14.08 2.63 -4.54
C ALA A 150 -15.00 3.85 -4.71
N CYS A 151 -14.87 4.60 -5.81
CA CYS A 151 -15.78 5.70 -6.14
C CYS A 151 -17.23 5.22 -6.22
N LYS A 152 -17.47 4.10 -6.92
CA LYS A 152 -18.81 3.51 -7.05
C LYS A 152 -19.38 3.08 -5.70
N GLN A 153 -18.56 2.43 -4.85
CA GLN A 153 -18.98 2.00 -3.51
C GLN A 153 -19.37 3.16 -2.60
N LEU A 154 -18.67 4.28 -2.73
CA LEU A 154 -18.93 5.48 -1.92
C LEU A 154 -19.95 6.42 -2.55
N GLY A 155 -20.42 6.16 -3.77
CA GLY A 155 -21.41 6.99 -4.47
C GLY A 155 -20.87 8.35 -4.89
N VAL A 156 -19.57 8.46 -5.19
CA VAL A 156 -18.89 9.71 -5.59
C VAL A 156 -18.31 9.60 -6.99
N VAL A 157 -18.16 10.72 -7.69
CA VAL A 157 -17.51 10.74 -9.01
C VAL A 157 -16.00 10.87 -8.86
N PRO A 158 -15.19 10.30 -9.78
CA PRO A 158 -13.72 10.27 -9.64
C PRO A 158 -13.07 11.64 -9.40
N ARG A 159 -13.51 12.70 -10.08
CA ARG A 159 -12.96 14.06 -9.91
C ARG A 159 -13.13 14.66 -8.50
N GLU A 160 -14.06 14.11 -7.70
CA GLU A 160 -14.34 14.54 -6.32
C GLU A 160 -13.68 13.61 -5.30
N MET A 161 -12.95 12.60 -5.75
CA MET A 161 -12.31 11.59 -4.92
C MET A 161 -10.78 11.74 -4.97
N LEU A 162 -10.21 12.29 -3.91
CA LEU A 162 -8.76 12.39 -3.77
C LEU A 162 -8.13 11.02 -3.45
N MET A 163 -7.10 10.63 -4.21
CA MET A 163 -6.19 9.54 -3.84
C MET A 163 -5.02 10.10 -3.03
N ILE A 164 -4.66 9.46 -1.92
CA ILE A 164 -3.44 9.72 -1.16
C ILE A 164 -2.63 8.42 -1.14
N GLY A 165 -1.41 8.48 -1.64
CA GLY A 165 -0.51 7.33 -1.76
C GLY A 165 0.94 7.76 -1.69
N ASP A 166 1.87 6.83 -1.89
CA ASP A 166 3.31 7.08 -1.78
C ASP A 166 4.09 6.70 -3.04
N SER A 167 3.43 6.10 -4.02
CA SER A 167 4.12 5.46 -5.13
C SER A 167 3.57 5.84 -6.50
N MET A 168 4.34 5.49 -7.52
CA MET A 168 3.94 5.58 -8.93
C MET A 168 2.65 4.78 -9.21
N ASN A 169 2.41 3.67 -8.50
CA ASN A 169 1.20 2.88 -8.65
C ASN A 169 -0.06 3.69 -8.28
N ASP A 170 0.03 4.52 -7.24
CA ASP A 170 -1.07 5.39 -6.78
C ASP A 170 -1.31 6.54 -7.75
N ALA A 171 -0.22 7.23 -8.11
CA ALA A 171 -0.28 8.39 -9.00
C ALA A 171 -0.85 8.00 -10.38
N GLN A 172 -0.35 6.94 -10.99
CA GLN A 172 -0.82 6.46 -12.30
C GLN A 172 -2.26 5.97 -12.24
N ALA A 173 -2.64 5.20 -11.21
CA ALA A 173 -4.03 4.75 -11.05
C ALA A 173 -4.98 5.95 -10.91
N ALA A 174 -4.61 6.97 -10.12
CA ALA A 174 -5.42 8.16 -9.91
C ALA A 174 -5.58 8.97 -11.20
N ARG A 175 -4.48 9.22 -11.93
CA ARG A 175 -4.54 9.91 -13.22
C ARG A 175 -5.41 9.17 -14.23
N ALA A 176 -5.25 7.84 -14.35
CA ALA A 176 -6.03 7.02 -15.24
C ALA A 176 -7.53 6.97 -14.85
N ALA A 177 -7.85 7.05 -13.56
CA ALA A 177 -9.22 7.12 -13.05
C ALA A 177 -9.85 8.52 -13.14
N GLY A 178 -9.06 9.57 -13.42
CA GLY A 178 -9.52 10.96 -13.38
C GLY A 178 -9.70 11.52 -11.96
N CYS A 179 -8.95 10.94 -10.99
CA CYS A 179 -8.94 11.40 -9.61
C CYS A 179 -7.77 12.36 -9.37
N PRO A 180 -7.93 13.42 -8.56
CA PRO A 180 -6.81 14.14 -7.98
C PRO A 180 -5.97 13.20 -7.09
N VAL A 181 -4.65 13.47 -6.97
CA VAL A 181 -3.74 12.65 -6.19
C VAL A 181 -2.73 13.49 -5.42
N PHE A 182 -2.57 13.20 -4.13
CA PHE A 182 -1.47 13.67 -3.31
C PHE A 182 -0.53 12.51 -3.01
N CYS A 183 0.79 12.78 -3.02
CA CYS A 183 1.77 11.77 -2.65
C CYS A 183 2.50 12.17 -1.37
N VAL A 184 2.63 11.21 -0.45
CA VAL A 184 3.43 11.40 0.77
C VAL A 184 4.91 11.20 0.46
N THR A 185 5.78 11.96 1.16
CA THR A 185 7.22 11.98 0.87
C THR A 185 8.03 10.90 1.60
N TYR A 186 7.41 10.14 2.50
CA TYR A 186 8.08 9.22 3.43
C TYR A 186 7.93 7.73 3.08
N GLY A 187 7.12 7.39 2.08
CA GLY A 187 6.75 5.99 1.76
C GLY A 187 7.80 5.20 0.98
N TYR A 188 7.29 4.26 0.16
CA TYR A 188 8.13 3.38 -0.66
C TYR A 188 7.96 3.70 -2.14
N ASN A 189 8.68 3.98 -2.97
CA ASN A 189 8.44 4.22 -4.41
C ASN A 189 9.37 3.36 -5.26
N GLU A 190 9.54 2.09 -4.90
CA GLU A 190 10.44 1.15 -5.59
C GLU A 190 11.87 1.71 -5.79
N GLY A 191 12.33 2.59 -4.88
CA GLY A 191 13.63 3.27 -4.96
C GLY A 191 13.65 4.51 -5.87
N HIS A 192 12.52 4.91 -6.48
CA HIS A 192 12.43 6.12 -7.30
C HIS A 192 12.23 7.37 -6.43
N ASP A 193 12.70 8.51 -6.94
CA ASP A 193 12.49 9.80 -6.29
C ASP A 193 11.00 10.19 -6.34
N VAL A 194 10.42 10.45 -5.17
CA VAL A 194 9.01 10.87 -5.03
C VAL A 194 8.73 12.20 -5.76
N HIS A 195 9.73 13.07 -5.91
CA HIS A 195 9.59 14.34 -6.63
C HIS A 195 9.36 14.17 -8.14
N THR A 196 9.53 12.96 -8.67
CA THR A 196 9.24 12.65 -10.07
C THR A 196 7.80 12.17 -10.32
N LEU A 197 7.00 12.01 -9.26
CA LEU A 197 5.62 11.55 -9.36
C LEU A 197 4.72 12.63 -9.96
N ASP A 198 3.87 12.24 -10.92
CA ASP A 198 2.79 13.09 -11.42
C ASP A 198 1.66 13.16 -10.39
N CYS A 199 1.75 14.09 -9.47
CA CYS A 199 0.77 14.33 -8.41
C CYS A 199 0.39 15.81 -8.29
N ASP A 200 -0.75 16.09 -7.67
CA ASP A 200 -1.24 17.47 -7.47
C ASP A 200 -0.58 18.16 -6.28
N ALA A 201 -0.04 17.38 -5.34
CA ALA A 201 0.78 17.87 -4.23
C ALA A 201 1.65 16.75 -3.65
N LEU A 202 2.85 17.12 -3.19
CA LEU A 202 3.65 16.34 -2.27
C LEU A 202 3.36 16.83 -0.85
N VAL A 203 3.13 15.90 0.08
CA VAL A 203 2.79 16.19 1.48
C VAL A 203 3.70 15.43 2.42
N ALA A 204 4.13 16.09 3.50
CA ALA A 204 4.98 15.46 4.50
C ALA A 204 4.20 14.64 5.55
N SER A 205 2.87 14.74 5.58
CA SER A 205 2.01 13.97 6.48
C SER A 205 0.57 13.95 6.01
N LEU A 206 -0.24 13.04 6.57
CA LEU A 206 -1.69 13.03 6.32
C LEU A 206 -2.37 14.29 6.90
N VAL A 207 -1.86 14.85 7.99
CA VAL A 207 -2.35 16.13 8.54
C VAL A 207 -2.16 17.27 7.53
N GLU A 208 -1.00 17.35 6.89
CA GLU A 208 -0.78 18.37 5.85
C GLU A 208 -1.74 18.19 4.68
N ALA A 209 -2.00 16.95 4.26
CA ALA A 209 -3.01 16.68 3.23
C ALA A 209 -4.39 17.22 3.62
N THR A 210 -4.83 17.06 4.88
CA THR A 210 -6.12 17.58 5.35
C THR A 210 -6.19 19.11 5.28
N GLN A 211 -5.09 19.80 5.57
CA GLN A 211 -5.02 21.27 5.49
C GLN A 211 -5.15 21.77 4.04
N LEU A 212 -4.58 21.05 3.07
CA LEU A 212 -4.70 21.39 1.65
C LEU A 212 -6.11 21.11 1.11
N ILE A 213 -6.78 20.06 1.57
CA ILE A 213 -8.17 19.75 1.22
C ILE A 213 -9.10 20.88 1.70
N SER A 214 -8.96 21.31 2.95
CA SER A 214 -9.80 22.34 3.55
C SER A 214 -9.66 23.72 2.91
N LYS A 215 -8.51 24.02 2.27
CA LYS A 215 -8.30 25.31 1.56
C LYS A 215 -8.95 25.36 0.17
N ARG A 216 -9.37 24.20 -0.37
CA ARG A 216 -10.01 24.11 -1.70
C ARG A 216 -11.53 24.11 -1.65
N ASN A 217 -12.11 24.02 -0.46
CA ASN A 217 -13.55 24.16 -0.17
C ASN A 217 -13.87 25.57 0.30
#